data_849ab4e370f0a27781f6dfb8c3247a3a
#
_entry.id   849ab4e370f0a27781f6dfb8c3247a3a
#
_cell.length_a   1.000
_cell.length_b   1.000
_cell.length_c   1.000
_cell.angle_alpha   90.00
_cell.angle_beta   90.00
_cell.angle_gamma   90.00
#
_symmetry.space_group_name_H-M   'P 1'
#
loop_
_entity.id
_entity.type
_entity.pdbx_description
1 polymer ?
#
loop_
_entity_poly.entity_id
_entity_poly.type
_entity_poly.pdbx_seq_one_letter_code
_entity_poly.pdbx_strand_id
1 'polypeptide(L)'
;MIFGSKAMIYTMIAFPTISFVTYGVGFWTAPLLLRLHDTSATEVGMYIGLGNALGGLIGVTLGGVIGDWAKQKHPAGRLVVGYLAIFGTAPLVIWMIYTESLMTAFILNFAHHLFSAAWPGIPPATATDLVLPRMRAIAGAYYILINTMIGLALGPYFMGQLSDMYGATGMNSAESLQTAISTSLLIFGV
;
A
#
# COMPACT_ATOMS: atom_id res chain seq x y z
N MET A 1 26.84 -5.81 -12.51
CA MET A 1 25.55 -6.56 -12.55
C MET A 1 24.58 -5.88 -11.62
N ILE A 2 23.34 -5.56 -12.05
CA ILE A 2 22.31 -4.89 -11.22
C ILE A 2 21.94 -5.78 -10.02
N PHE A 3 21.75 -7.06 -10.24
CA PHE A 3 21.40 -8.05 -9.21
C PHE A 3 22.61 -8.67 -8.49
N GLY A 4 23.77 -7.99 -8.52
CA GLY A 4 25.00 -8.51 -7.89
C GLY A 4 25.05 -8.32 -6.37
N SER A 5 24.21 -7.50 -5.77
CA SER A 5 24.17 -7.27 -4.34
C SER A 5 22.92 -7.87 -3.70
N LYS A 6 23.09 -8.49 -2.53
CA LYS A 6 21.96 -9.00 -1.72
C LYS A 6 20.96 -7.89 -1.38
N ALA A 7 21.46 -6.66 -1.11
CA ALA A 7 20.62 -5.51 -0.83
C ALA A 7 19.66 -5.17 -1.99
N MET A 8 20.13 -5.24 -3.25
CA MET A 8 19.28 -5.04 -4.41
C MET A 8 18.19 -6.11 -4.51
N ILE A 9 18.53 -7.39 -4.31
CA ILE A 9 17.56 -8.49 -4.34
C ILE A 9 16.50 -8.30 -3.27
N TYR A 10 16.89 -7.97 -2.04
CA TYR A 10 15.93 -7.69 -0.96
C TYR A 10 15.05 -6.47 -1.27
N THR A 11 15.61 -5.41 -1.86
CA THR A 11 14.83 -4.25 -2.29
C THR A 11 13.78 -4.64 -3.34
N MET A 12 14.15 -5.49 -4.32
CA MET A 12 13.25 -5.93 -5.39
C MET A 12 12.20 -6.94 -4.94
N ILE A 13 12.29 -7.50 -3.75
CA ILE A 13 11.30 -8.43 -3.19
C ILE A 13 10.44 -7.72 -2.12
N ALA A 14 11.07 -7.13 -1.12
CA ALA A 14 10.37 -6.58 0.04
C ALA A 14 9.41 -5.43 -0.32
N PHE A 15 9.87 -4.46 -1.12
CA PHE A 15 9.01 -3.33 -1.45
C PHE A 15 7.82 -3.68 -2.37
N PRO A 16 7.95 -4.51 -3.42
CA PRO A 16 6.79 -4.99 -4.17
C PRO A 16 5.79 -5.78 -3.32
N THR A 17 6.23 -6.48 -2.26
CA THR A 17 5.33 -7.16 -1.33
C THR A 17 4.46 -6.16 -0.54
N ILE A 18 5.05 -5.05 -0.08
CA ILE A 18 4.30 -3.96 0.54
C ILE A 18 3.31 -3.33 -0.46
N SER A 19 3.77 -3.09 -1.70
CA SER A 19 2.91 -2.58 -2.77
C SER A 19 1.74 -3.50 -3.09
N PHE A 20 1.94 -4.81 -3.02
CA PHE A 20 0.91 -5.82 -3.23
C PHE A 20 -0.29 -5.60 -2.29
N VAL A 21 -0.03 -5.42 -1.01
CA VAL A 21 -1.09 -5.14 -0.03
C VAL A 21 -1.69 -3.76 -0.24
N THR A 22 -0.85 -2.74 -0.41
CA THR A 22 -1.30 -1.35 -0.54
C THR A 22 -2.20 -1.14 -1.76
N TYR A 23 -1.82 -1.66 -2.93
CA TYR A 23 -2.64 -1.59 -4.14
C TYR A 23 -3.90 -2.47 -4.05
N GLY A 24 -3.80 -3.64 -3.42
CA GLY A 24 -4.94 -4.50 -3.18
C GLY A 24 -6.00 -3.82 -2.31
N VAL A 25 -5.60 -3.29 -1.16
CA VAL A 25 -6.48 -2.51 -0.27
C VAL A 25 -7.06 -1.30 -0.99
N GLY A 26 -6.22 -0.50 -1.66
CA GLY A 26 -6.66 0.70 -2.36
C GLY A 26 -7.70 0.40 -3.45
N PHE A 27 -7.56 -0.69 -4.19
CA PHE A 27 -8.52 -1.12 -5.21
C PHE A 27 -9.86 -1.57 -4.60
N TRP A 28 -9.81 -2.36 -3.52
CA TRP A 28 -11.01 -2.98 -2.95
C TRP A 28 -11.72 -2.12 -1.89
N THR A 29 -11.14 -0.99 -1.44
CA THR A 29 -11.77 -0.10 -0.44
C THR A 29 -13.12 0.45 -0.93
N ALA A 30 -13.21 0.99 -2.14
CA ALA A 30 -14.47 1.53 -2.66
C ALA A 30 -15.55 0.45 -2.82
N PRO A 31 -15.28 -0.70 -3.48
CA PRO A 31 -16.23 -1.81 -3.53
C PRO A 31 -16.68 -2.31 -2.15
N LEU A 32 -15.77 -2.35 -1.16
CA LEU A 32 -16.11 -2.78 0.18
C LEU A 32 -17.08 -1.80 0.87
N LEU A 33 -16.79 -0.50 0.82
CA LEU A 33 -17.66 0.50 1.45
C LEU A 33 -19.06 0.53 0.83
N LEU A 34 -19.18 0.30 -0.49
CA LEU A 34 -20.46 0.15 -1.16
C LEU A 34 -21.24 -1.10 -0.74
N ARG A 35 -20.55 -2.17 -0.30
CA ARG A 35 -21.19 -3.41 0.19
C ARG A 35 -21.58 -3.33 1.67
N LEU A 36 -20.84 -2.54 2.45
CA LEU A 36 -21.03 -2.42 3.90
C LEU A 36 -22.04 -1.35 4.29
N HIS A 37 -22.13 -0.28 3.50
CA HIS A 37 -22.92 0.89 3.83
C HIS A 37 -23.94 1.17 2.74
N ASP A 38 -25.13 1.58 3.13
CA ASP A 38 -26.19 2.03 2.20
C ASP A 38 -25.85 3.45 1.70
N THR A 39 -24.97 3.53 0.71
CA THR A 39 -24.44 4.76 0.16
C THR A 39 -24.29 4.71 -1.35
N SER A 40 -24.17 5.87 -2.00
CA SER A 40 -24.02 5.95 -3.44
C SER A 40 -22.56 5.85 -3.90
N ALA A 41 -22.34 5.31 -5.12
CA ALA A 41 -21.02 5.28 -5.74
C ALA A 41 -20.42 6.70 -5.91
N THR A 42 -21.27 7.71 -6.10
CA THR A 42 -20.84 9.11 -6.19
C THR A 42 -20.29 9.63 -4.88
N GLU A 43 -20.96 9.32 -3.77
CA GLU A 43 -20.52 9.73 -2.43
C GLU A 43 -19.21 9.03 -2.05
N VAL A 44 -19.14 7.71 -2.20
CA VAL A 44 -17.90 6.95 -1.96
C VAL A 44 -16.77 7.46 -2.84
N GLY A 45 -17.01 7.65 -4.13
CA GLY A 45 -16.00 8.16 -5.06
C GLY A 45 -15.49 9.56 -4.70
N MET A 46 -16.38 10.46 -4.27
CA MET A 46 -16.00 11.81 -3.85
C MET A 46 -15.13 11.79 -2.58
N TYR A 47 -15.56 11.12 -1.51
CA TYR A 47 -14.83 11.10 -0.24
C TYR A 47 -13.52 10.33 -0.34
N ILE A 48 -13.52 9.16 -1.01
CA ILE A 48 -12.28 8.40 -1.24
C ILE A 48 -11.35 9.19 -2.14
N GLY A 49 -11.85 9.78 -3.23
CA GLY A 49 -11.05 10.57 -4.16
C GLY A 49 -10.39 11.77 -3.48
N LEU A 50 -11.15 12.54 -2.70
CA LEU A 50 -10.61 13.68 -1.92
C LEU A 50 -9.64 13.19 -0.84
N GLY A 51 -9.98 12.14 -0.11
CA GLY A 51 -9.12 11.56 0.92
C GLY A 51 -7.79 11.06 0.35
N ASN A 52 -7.83 10.37 -0.79
CA ASN A 52 -6.64 9.89 -1.47
C ASN A 52 -5.80 11.02 -2.04
N ALA A 53 -6.42 12.05 -2.62
CA ALA A 53 -5.71 13.21 -3.17
C ALA A 53 -4.99 14.00 -2.06
N LEU A 54 -5.70 14.35 -0.99
CA LEU A 54 -5.14 15.11 0.13
C LEU A 54 -4.17 14.27 0.96
N GLY A 55 -4.55 13.04 1.32
CA GLY A 55 -3.69 12.10 2.04
C GLY A 55 -2.43 11.76 1.25
N GLY A 56 -2.57 11.58 -0.07
CA GLY A 56 -1.46 11.35 -0.97
C GLY A 56 -0.49 12.52 -1.04
N LEU A 57 -0.99 13.73 -1.27
CA LEU A 57 -0.16 14.95 -1.33
C LEU A 57 0.62 15.18 -0.03
N ILE A 58 -0.07 15.11 1.10
CA ILE A 58 0.53 15.29 2.43
C ILE A 58 1.50 14.13 2.73
N GLY A 59 1.07 12.89 2.47
CA GLY A 59 1.86 11.68 2.75
C GLY A 59 3.18 11.64 1.98
N VAL A 60 3.15 11.87 0.67
CA VAL A 60 4.37 11.92 -0.17
C VAL A 60 5.32 13.00 0.31
N THR A 61 4.79 14.20 0.63
CA THR A 61 5.60 15.33 1.09
C THR A 61 6.25 15.03 2.44
N LEU A 62 5.47 14.57 3.42
CA LEU A 62 5.99 14.22 4.75
C LEU A 62 6.95 13.02 4.67
N GLY A 63 6.62 12.01 3.88
CA GLY A 63 7.47 10.83 3.69
C GLY A 63 8.84 11.19 3.11
N GLY A 64 8.87 12.08 2.12
CA GLY A 64 10.12 12.61 1.56
C GLY A 64 10.96 13.35 2.61
N VAL A 65 10.36 14.31 3.32
CA VAL A 65 11.04 15.11 4.36
C VAL A 65 11.57 14.22 5.50
N ILE A 66 10.73 13.31 6.03
CA ILE A 66 11.12 12.39 7.10
C ILE A 66 12.20 11.42 6.62
N GLY A 67 12.05 10.89 5.41
CA GLY A 67 13.03 9.96 4.83
C GLY A 67 14.40 10.59 4.63
N ASP A 68 14.46 11.81 4.12
CA ASP A 68 15.72 12.52 3.90
C ASP A 68 16.36 12.98 5.23
N TRP A 69 15.56 13.43 6.19
CA TRP A 69 16.05 13.74 7.54
C TRP A 69 16.61 12.50 8.25
N ALA A 70 15.90 11.37 8.17
CA ALA A 70 16.36 10.13 8.78
C ALA A 70 17.63 9.58 8.09
N LYS A 71 17.77 9.73 6.76
CA LYS A 71 18.97 9.35 6.02
C LYS A 71 20.20 10.15 6.45
N GLN A 72 20.05 11.43 6.84
CA GLN A 72 21.16 12.24 7.36
C GLN A 72 21.72 11.69 8.68
N LYS A 73 20.88 11.03 9.48
CA LYS A 73 21.28 10.47 10.79
C LYS A 73 21.83 9.04 10.67
N HIS A 74 21.31 8.25 9.73
CA HIS A 74 21.71 6.86 9.55
C HIS A 74 21.56 6.41 8.09
N PRO A 75 22.50 5.63 7.52
CA PRO A 75 22.42 5.16 6.13
C PRO A 75 21.12 4.42 5.79
N ALA A 76 20.56 3.67 6.73
CA ALA A 76 19.28 2.96 6.60
C ALA A 76 18.07 3.80 7.05
N GLY A 77 18.23 5.10 7.34
CA GLY A 77 17.18 5.95 7.93
C GLY A 77 15.90 6.03 7.08
N ARG A 78 16.02 5.96 5.75
CA ARG A 78 14.83 5.93 4.86
C ARG A 78 13.90 4.74 5.13
N LEU A 79 14.42 3.62 5.68
CA LEU A 79 13.59 2.47 6.02
C LEU A 79 12.60 2.77 7.17
N VAL A 80 12.89 3.78 8.02
CA VAL A 80 11.96 4.25 9.06
C VAL A 80 10.62 4.64 8.47
N VAL A 81 10.60 5.30 7.31
CA VAL A 81 9.35 5.68 6.63
C VAL A 81 8.60 4.44 6.15
N GLY A 82 9.31 3.42 5.66
CA GLY A 82 8.71 2.12 5.30
C GLY A 82 8.05 1.44 6.51
N TYR A 83 8.72 1.41 7.66
CA TYR A 83 8.15 0.87 8.89
C TYR A 83 6.91 1.68 9.35
N LEU A 84 6.98 3.01 9.34
CA LEU A 84 5.83 3.87 9.67
C LEU A 84 4.66 3.63 8.71
N ALA A 85 4.94 3.43 7.43
CA ALA A 85 3.91 3.12 6.44
C ALA A 85 3.23 1.78 6.74
N ILE A 86 3.97 0.71 7.01
CA ILE A 86 3.42 -0.62 7.28
C ILE A 86 2.62 -0.62 8.60
N PHE A 87 3.30 -0.26 9.70
CA PHE A 87 2.69 -0.33 11.04
C PHE A 87 1.59 0.71 11.26
N GLY A 88 1.66 1.86 10.57
CA GLY A 88 0.59 2.86 10.60
C GLY A 88 -0.62 2.46 9.75
N THR A 89 -0.40 1.84 8.60
CA THR A 89 -1.45 1.48 7.65
C THR A 89 -2.30 0.30 8.13
N ALA A 90 -1.69 -0.79 8.60
CA ALA A 90 -2.41 -2.03 8.92
C ALA A 90 -3.52 -1.85 9.97
N PRO A 91 -3.30 -1.23 11.15
CA PRO A 91 -4.36 -1.05 12.12
C PRO A 91 -5.47 -0.12 11.63
N LEU A 92 -5.13 0.91 10.83
CA LEU A 92 -6.12 1.82 10.26
C LEU A 92 -7.03 1.11 9.25
N VAL A 93 -6.46 0.25 8.41
CA VAL A 93 -7.24 -0.55 7.45
C VAL A 93 -8.13 -1.54 8.18
N ILE A 94 -7.62 -2.27 9.18
CA ILE A 94 -8.43 -3.19 9.97
C ILE A 94 -9.61 -2.46 10.64
N TRP A 95 -9.36 -1.30 11.24
CA TRP A 95 -10.44 -0.51 11.83
C TRP A 95 -11.44 -0.02 10.78
N MET A 96 -10.95 0.46 9.63
CA MET A 96 -11.78 0.96 8.53
C MET A 96 -12.75 -0.09 7.99
N ILE A 97 -12.29 -1.33 7.81
CA ILE A 97 -13.12 -2.39 7.21
C ILE A 97 -14.17 -2.96 8.17
N TYR A 98 -14.01 -2.78 9.49
CA TYR A 98 -14.95 -3.25 10.49
C TYR A 98 -15.79 -2.15 11.15
N THR A 99 -15.64 -0.88 10.75
CA THR A 99 -16.46 0.21 11.31
C THR A 99 -17.85 0.23 10.69
N GLU A 100 -18.87 0.46 11.54
CA GLU A 100 -20.26 0.64 11.09
C GLU A 100 -20.53 2.06 10.59
N SER A 101 -19.68 3.02 10.95
CA SER A 101 -19.84 4.44 10.59
C SER A 101 -19.13 4.76 9.28
N LEU A 102 -19.88 5.12 8.24
CA LEU A 102 -19.35 5.54 6.95
C LEU A 102 -18.40 6.74 7.07
N MET A 103 -18.72 7.73 7.90
CA MET A 103 -17.85 8.90 8.14
C MET A 103 -16.54 8.48 8.79
N THR A 104 -16.58 7.57 9.75
CA THR A 104 -15.37 7.02 10.37
C THR A 104 -14.52 6.28 9.33
N ALA A 105 -15.14 5.50 8.43
CA ALA A 105 -14.45 4.81 7.36
C ALA A 105 -13.72 5.79 6.41
N PHE A 106 -14.33 6.93 6.06
CA PHE A 106 -13.70 7.96 5.24
C PHE A 106 -12.51 8.63 5.94
N ILE A 107 -12.63 8.95 7.24
CA ILE A 107 -11.53 9.51 8.03
C ILE A 107 -10.37 8.53 8.12
N LEU A 108 -10.66 7.26 8.36
CA LEU A 108 -9.65 6.19 8.41
C LEU A 108 -9.01 5.93 7.05
N ASN A 109 -9.77 6.04 5.95
CA ASN A 109 -9.22 5.98 4.60
C ASN A 109 -8.25 7.12 4.32
N PHE A 110 -8.59 8.35 4.72
CA PHE A 110 -7.67 9.49 4.62
C PHE A 110 -6.39 9.25 5.41
N ALA A 111 -6.51 8.84 6.67
CA ALA A 111 -5.36 8.56 7.55
C ALA A 111 -4.50 7.40 7.00
N HIS A 112 -5.13 6.30 6.55
CA HIS A 112 -4.46 5.20 5.88
C HIS A 112 -3.68 5.69 4.64
N HIS A 113 -4.31 6.52 3.80
CA HIS A 113 -3.68 7.00 2.58
C HIS A 113 -2.49 7.93 2.83
N LEU A 114 -2.53 8.69 3.92
CA LEU A 114 -1.42 9.53 4.38
C LEU A 114 -0.18 8.67 4.69
N PHE A 115 -0.32 7.56 5.40
CA PHE A 115 0.78 6.64 5.68
C PHE A 115 1.21 5.85 4.44
N SER A 116 0.27 5.33 3.67
CA SER A 116 0.56 4.52 2.49
C SER A 116 1.20 5.32 1.35
N ALA A 117 0.94 6.62 1.25
CA ALA A 117 1.57 7.49 0.27
C ALA A 117 2.96 8.00 0.69
N ALA A 118 3.34 7.85 1.95
CA ALA A 118 4.62 8.37 2.44
C ALA A 118 5.85 7.62 1.90
N TRP A 119 5.72 6.35 1.53
CA TRP A 119 6.87 5.49 1.23
C TRP A 119 7.19 5.24 -0.26
N PRO A 120 6.29 5.41 -1.26
CA PRO A 120 6.52 4.97 -2.65
C PRO A 120 7.76 5.58 -3.33
N GLY A 121 8.23 6.73 -2.87
CA GLY A 121 9.46 7.35 -3.34
C GLY A 121 10.75 6.70 -2.83
N ILE A 122 10.68 5.97 -1.73
CA ILE A 122 11.85 5.38 -1.04
C ILE A 122 12.49 4.22 -1.82
N PRO A 123 11.72 3.23 -2.32
CA PRO A 123 12.28 2.07 -3.01
C PRO A 123 13.04 2.40 -4.29
N PRO A 124 12.51 3.22 -5.23
CA PRO A 124 13.26 3.58 -6.43
C PRO A 124 14.52 4.39 -6.10
N ALA A 125 14.46 5.28 -5.10
CA ALA A 125 15.64 6.00 -4.61
C ALA A 125 16.67 5.03 -4.03
N THR A 126 16.25 4.04 -3.24
CA THR A 126 17.13 3.00 -2.70
C THR A 126 17.74 2.15 -3.82
N ALA A 127 16.95 1.71 -4.79
CA ALA A 127 17.44 0.93 -5.93
C ALA A 127 18.51 1.69 -6.74
N THR A 128 18.34 3.00 -6.93
CA THR A 128 19.32 3.84 -7.64
C THR A 128 20.57 4.14 -6.82
N ASP A 129 20.47 4.19 -5.50
CA ASP A 129 21.64 4.37 -4.60
C ASP A 129 22.54 3.12 -4.55
N LEU A 130 21.98 1.93 -4.82
CA LEU A 130 22.70 0.65 -4.77
C LEU A 130 23.51 0.32 -6.04
N VAL A 131 23.44 1.17 -7.08
CA VAL A 131 24.10 0.92 -8.36
C VAL A 131 24.98 2.09 -8.80
N LEU A 132 25.90 1.81 -9.73
CA LEU A 132 26.74 2.85 -10.35
C LEU A 132 25.88 3.89 -11.10
N PRO A 133 26.30 5.17 -11.17
CA PRO A 133 25.54 6.25 -11.80
C PRO A 133 25.02 5.91 -13.21
N ARG A 134 25.83 5.24 -14.02
CA ARG A 134 25.46 4.80 -15.38
C ARG A 134 24.35 3.74 -15.44
N MET A 135 24.04 3.10 -14.31
CA MET A 135 23.04 2.01 -14.23
C MET A 135 21.75 2.46 -13.51
N ARG A 136 21.67 3.68 -13.01
CA ARG A 136 20.54 4.17 -12.20
C ARG A 136 19.21 4.11 -12.94
N ALA A 137 19.18 4.58 -14.20
CA ALA A 137 17.96 4.55 -15.01
C ALA A 137 17.44 3.12 -15.20
N ILE A 138 18.34 2.17 -15.47
CA ILE A 138 17.98 0.76 -15.67
C ILE A 138 17.50 0.13 -14.35
N ALA A 139 18.18 0.40 -13.23
CA ALA A 139 17.78 -0.11 -11.93
C ALA A 139 16.39 0.41 -11.51
N GLY A 140 16.11 1.70 -11.73
CA GLY A 140 14.80 2.29 -11.51
C GLY A 140 13.71 1.67 -12.38
N ALA A 141 13.99 1.44 -13.68
CA ALA A 141 13.06 0.82 -14.60
C ALA A 141 12.72 -0.63 -14.19
N TYR A 142 13.72 -1.43 -13.80
CA TYR A 142 13.48 -2.78 -13.27
C TYR A 142 12.66 -2.77 -11.99
N TYR A 143 12.95 -1.83 -11.07
CA TYR A 143 12.16 -1.69 -9.85
C TYR A 143 10.68 -1.39 -10.18
N ILE A 144 10.41 -0.40 -11.03
CA ILE A 144 9.05 -0.04 -11.42
C ILE A 144 8.35 -1.21 -12.09
N LEU A 145 9.02 -1.94 -12.99
CA LEU A 145 8.46 -3.10 -13.67
C LEU A 145 8.04 -4.19 -12.67
N ILE A 146 8.95 -4.59 -11.77
CA ILE A 146 8.69 -5.63 -10.77
C ILE A 146 7.59 -5.18 -9.81
N ASN A 147 7.64 -3.92 -9.36
CA ASN A 147 6.64 -3.36 -8.45
C ASN A 147 5.25 -3.30 -9.10
N THR A 148 5.16 -2.95 -10.37
CA THR A 148 3.88 -2.92 -11.09
C THR A 148 3.33 -4.33 -11.31
N MET A 149 4.18 -5.29 -11.67
CA MET A 149 3.74 -6.67 -11.88
C MET A 149 3.29 -7.33 -10.58
N ILE A 150 4.08 -7.25 -9.53
CA ILE A 150 3.75 -7.88 -8.24
C ILE A 150 2.71 -7.07 -7.48
N GLY A 151 2.93 -5.76 -7.33
CA GLY A 151 2.07 -4.91 -6.50
C GLY A 151 0.73 -4.64 -7.18
N LEU A 152 0.75 -3.91 -8.30
CA LEU A 152 -0.47 -3.39 -8.92
C LEU A 152 -1.29 -4.47 -9.65
N ALA A 153 -0.63 -5.44 -10.30
CA ALA A 153 -1.37 -6.47 -11.03
C ALA A 153 -1.82 -7.61 -10.11
N LEU A 154 -0.91 -8.18 -9.31
CA LEU A 154 -1.23 -9.35 -8.50
C LEU A 154 -1.97 -9.01 -7.19
N GLY A 155 -1.74 -7.84 -6.58
CA GLY A 155 -2.36 -7.47 -5.31
C GLY A 155 -3.88 -7.48 -5.34
N PRO A 156 -4.53 -6.66 -6.20
CA PRO A 156 -5.99 -6.66 -6.34
C PRO A 156 -6.55 -8.00 -6.80
N TYR A 157 -5.87 -8.67 -7.73
CA TYR A 157 -6.28 -9.99 -8.23
C TYR A 157 -6.33 -11.03 -7.12
N PHE A 158 -5.27 -11.13 -6.32
CA PHE A 158 -5.17 -12.10 -5.23
C PHE A 158 -6.25 -11.86 -4.15
N MET A 159 -6.46 -10.59 -3.77
CA MET A 159 -7.52 -10.25 -2.80
C MET A 159 -8.92 -10.59 -3.33
N GLY A 160 -9.16 -10.38 -4.64
CA GLY A 160 -10.40 -10.79 -5.28
C GLY A 160 -10.59 -12.31 -5.24
N GLN A 161 -9.57 -13.09 -5.61
CA GLN A 161 -9.61 -14.56 -5.55
C GLN A 161 -9.85 -15.07 -4.12
N LEU A 162 -9.19 -14.47 -3.11
CA LEU A 162 -9.44 -14.82 -1.71
C LEU A 162 -10.89 -14.50 -1.31
N SER A 163 -11.42 -13.36 -1.74
CA SER A 163 -12.82 -12.99 -1.47
C SER A 163 -13.78 -14.01 -2.08
N ASP A 164 -13.54 -14.45 -3.33
CA ASP A 164 -14.36 -15.46 -4.01
C ASP A 164 -14.28 -16.83 -3.28
N MET A 165 -13.10 -17.22 -2.84
CA MET A 165 -12.90 -18.45 -2.05
C MET A 165 -13.67 -18.40 -0.73
N TYR A 166 -13.63 -17.28 0.01
CA TYR A 166 -14.41 -17.11 1.24
C TYR A 166 -15.92 -17.05 0.96
N GLY A 167 -16.35 -16.42 -0.13
CA GLY A 167 -17.74 -16.43 -0.57
C GLY A 167 -18.27 -17.84 -0.85
N ALA A 168 -17.44 -18.72 -1.41
CA ALA A 168 -17.79 -20.13 -1.64
C ALA A 168 -18.01 -20.93 -0.35
N THR A 169 -17.51 -20.46 0.81
CA THR A 169 -17.80 -21.06 2.14
C THR A 169 -19.13 -20.60 2.75
N GLY A 170 -19.90 -19.75 2.06
CA GLY A 170 -21.19 -19.25 2.52
C GLY A 170 -21.14 -17.87 3.19
N MET A 171 -20.00 -17.19 3.20
CA MET A 171 -19.91 -15.80 3.65
C MET A 171 -20.63 -14.87 2.68
N ASN A 172 -21.27 -13.81 3.19
CA ASN A 172 -21.82 -12.78 2.30
C ASN A 172 -20.71 -11.98 1.59
N SER A 173 -21.12 -11.21 0.56
CA SER A 173 -20.18 -10.48 -0.30
C SER A 173 -19.31 -9.43 0.42
N ALA A 174 -19.79 -8.85 1.51
CA ALA A 174 -19.05 -7.88 2.31
C ALA A 174 -18.06 -8.61 3.25
N GLU A 175 -18.55 -9.62 3.98
CA GLU A 175 -17.75 -10.42 4.91
C GLU A 175 -16.59 -11.15 4.22
N SER A 176 -16.85 -11.73 3.04
CA SER A 176 -15.80 -12.39 2.26
C SER A 176 -14.69 -11.44 1.87
N LEU A 177 -15.02 -10.21 1.49
CA LEU A 177 -14.03 -9.20 1.12
C LEU A 177 -13.29 -8.62 2.35
N GLN A 178 -13.99 -8.39 3.47
CA GLN A 178 -13.36 -8.02 4.74
C GLN A 178 -12.33 -9.06 5.19
N THR A 179 -12.71 -10.33 5.13
CA THR A 179 -11.83 -11.45 5.51
C THR A 179 -10.65 -11.58 4.55
N ALA A 180 -10.85 -11.39 3.24
CA ALA A 180 -9.78 -11.43 2.26
C ALA A 180 -8.75 -10.30 2.47
N ILE A 181 -9.21 -9.08 2.74
CA ILE A 181 -8.33 -7.94 3.05
C ILE A 181 -7.56 -8.20 4.35
N SER A 182 -8.25 -8.64 5.41
CA SER A 182 -7.62 -8.95 6.72
C SER A 182 -6.57 -10.04 6.60
N THR A 183 -6.88 -11.12 5.88
CA THR A 183 -5.93 -12.23 5.64
C THR A 183 -4.72 -11.77 4.85
N SER A 184 -4.93 -10.94 3.82
CA SER A 184 -3.83 -10.39 3.02
C SER A 184 -2.91 -9.48 3.85
N LEU A 185 -3.48 -8.66 4.75
CA LEU A 185 -2.71 -7.85 5.69
C LEU A 185 -1.88 -8.70 6.65
N LEU A 186 -2.42 -9.81 7.15
CA LEU A 186 -1.70 -10.70 8.06
C LEU A 186 -0.58 -11.49 7.37
N ILE A 187 -0.76 -11.89 6.12
CA ILE A 187 0.23 -12.70 5.39
C ILE A 187 1.36 -11.82 4.83
N PHE A 188 1.06 -10.65 4.32
CA PHE A 188 1.99 -9.83 3.55
C PHE A 188 2.27 -8.44 4.16
N GLY A 189 1.56 -8.06 5.20
CA GLY A 189 1.63 -6.73 5.84
C GLY A 189 2.39 -6.70 7.17
N VAL A 190 2.89 -7.86 7.63
CA VAL A 190 3.67 -7.98 8.88
C VAL A 190 5.08 -8.47 8.61
#